data_2229891fe589b5d2c0833d3ad583192c
#
_entry.id   2229891fe589b5d2c0833d3ad583192c
#
_cell.length_a   1.000
_cell.length_b   1.000
_cell.length_c   1.000
_cell.angle_alpha   90.00
_cell.angle_beta   90.00
_cell.angle_gamma   90.00
#
_symmetry.space_group_name_H-M   'P 1'
#
loop_
_entity.id
_entity.type
_entity.pdbx_description
1 polymer ?
#
loop_
_entity_poly.entity_id
_entity_poly.type
_entity_poly.pdbx_seq_one_letter_code
_entity_poly.pdbx_strand_id
1 'polypeptide(L)'
;MSATRFLGKCGKRAAQHHHHHQGFNHFTLLCAGARTSGIVSTSSNRSYHKNVVDHYEKPRNVGAFDKKDANVGTGLVGAPACGDVMKLQIRVDDDGNITDSCFKTFGCGSAIASSSVATEWVKGQHVDEATQIKNSEIANHLNLPPVKLHCSMLAEDAIKAAVKDVKDKQAKAKEAAAGK
;
A
#
# COMPACT_ATOMS: atom_id res chain seq x y z
N MET A 1 31.74 1.26 39.33
CA MET A 1 32.99 1.30 38.52
C MET A 1 32.54 1.27 37.07
N SER A 2 32.61 2.25 36.49
CA SER A 2 33.25 3.27 35.71
C SER A 2 32.51 3.51 34.42
N ALA A 3 32.11 4.74 34.29
CA ALA A 3 31.55 5.37 33.08
C ALA A 3 32.62 5.48 31.98
N THR A 4 32.18 5.51 30.71
CA THR A 4 32.89 6.30 29.73
C THR A 4 31.88 6.88 28.70
N ARG A 5 31.69 8.20 28.81
CA ARG A 5 31.07 9.08 27.82
C ARG A 5 32.03 9.18 26.62
N PHE A 6 31.47 9.16 25.42
CA PHE A 6 32.13 9.74 24.26
C PHE A 6 31.19 10.81 23.61
N LEU A 7 31.60 12.04 23.89
CA LEU A 7 31.14 13.23 23.17
C LEU A 7 32.03 13.42 21.94
N GLY A 8 31.43 13.44 20.77
CA GLY A 8 32.09 13.83 19.51
C GLY A 8 31.38 15.03 18.91
N LYS A 9 31.94 16.23 19.14
CA LYS A 9 31.62 17.48 18.42
C LYS A 9 32.30 17.45 17.06
N CYS A 10 31.60 17.86 16.03
CA CYS A 10 32.16 18.46 14.81
C CYS A 10 30.98 18.99 13.99
N GLY A 11 30.88 20.23 13.60
CA GLY A 11 31.84 21.17 13.10
C GLY A 11 31.10 21.86 11.94
N LYS A 12 30.57 23.07 12.18
CA LYS A 12 29.95 23.94 11.15
C LYS A 12 31.04 24.38 10.16
N ARG A 13 30.76 24.28 8.89
CA ARG A 13 31.47 25.11 7.88
C ARG A 13 30.44 25.78 6.99
N ALA A 14 30.34 27.06 7.20
CA ALA A 14 29.78 28.02 6.25
C ALA A 14 30.77 28.23 5.12
N ALA A 15 30.31 28.22 3.90
CA ALA A 15 31.04 28.76 2.75
C ALA A 15 30.18 29.82 2.11
N GLN A 16 30.57 31.07 2.35
CA GLN A 16 30.12 32.25 1.59
C GLN A 16 30.87 32.28 0.26
N HIS A 17 30.17 32.40 -0.85
CA HIS A 17 30.73 32.85 -2.10
C HIS A 17 30.02 34.13 -2.54
N HIS A 18 30.75 35.23 -2.42
CA HIS A 18 30.54 36.47 -3.12
C HIS A 18 30.98 36.32 -4.59
N HIS A 19 30.18 36.77 -5.52
CA HIS A 19 30.58 37.32 -6.81
C HIS A 19 29.44 38.21 -7.30
N HIS A 20 29.65 39.44 -7.30
CA HIS A 20 30.26 40.42 -8.19
C HIS A 20 29.33 40.87 -9.32
N HIS A 21 28.92 42.14 -9.15
CA HIS A 21 28.22 42.97 -10.11
C HIS A 21 28.97 43.08 -11.43
N GLN A 22 28.30 42.99 -12.55
CA GLN A 22 28.58 43.80 -13.73
C GLN A 22 27.26 44.07 -14.46
N GLY A 23 26.95 45.37 -14.59
CA GLY A 23 25.86 45.87 -15.38
C GLY A 23 26.27 45.95 -16.85
N PHE A 24 25.31 45.79 -17.73
CA PHE A 24 25.39 46.31 -19.10
C PHE A 24 24.00 46.61 -19.67
N ASN A 25 23.82 47.93 -19.89
CA ASN A 25 23.12 48.63 -20.94
C ASN A 25 21.82 48.15 -21.58
N HIS A 26 20.88 49.08 -21.45
CA HIS A 26 19.81 49.46 -22.39
C HIS A 26 19.99 48.96 -23.84
N PHE A 27 19.02 48.17 -24.27
CA PHE A 27 18.61 48.16 -25.66
C PHE A 27 17.08 48.08 -25.74
N THR A 28 16.52 49.27 -25.99
CA THR A 28 15.08 49.42 -26.26
C THR A 28 14.81 48.87 -27.65
N LEU A 29 14.11 47.76 -27.77
CA LEU A 29 13.53 47.32 -29.03
C LEU A 29 12.03 47.20 -28.86
N LEU A 30 11.31 48.16 -29.42
CA LEU A 30 9.88 48.07 -29.67
C LEU A 30 9.65 46.94 -30.69
N CYS A 31 9.06 45.84 -30.27
CA CYS A 31 8.43 44.88 -31.18
C CYS A 31 6.98 44.71 -30.82
N ALA A 32 6.17 44.96 -31.85
CA ALA A 32 4.74 44.96 -31.91
C ALA A 32 4.11 43.66 -31.40
N GLY A 33 2.90 43.81 -30.87
CA GLY A 33 2.01 42.82 -30.31
C GLY A 33 1.88 41.52 -31.09
N ALA A 34 2.42 40.47 -30.53
CA ALA A 34 1.95 39.11 -30.78
C ALA A 34 1.04 38.75 -29.61
N ARG A 35 -0.28 38.68 -29.85
CA ARG A 35 -1.23 38.04 -28.95
C ARG A 35 -0.89 36.54 -28.91
N THR A 36 -0.04 36.16 -27.98
CA THR A 36 0.11 34.76 -27.64
C THR A 36 -1.19 34.35 -26.96
N SER A 37 -2.03 33.63 -27.70
CA SER A 37 -3.12 32.84 -27.13
C SER A 37 -2.51 31.94 -26.10
N GLY A 38 -2.66 32.28 -24.83
CA GLY A 38 -2.27 31.43 -23.72
C GLY A 38 -2.99 30.11 -23.86
N ILE A 39 -2.26 29.07 -24.22
CA ILE A 39 -2.72 27.70 -24.06
C ILE A 39 -2.82 27.53 -22.53
N VAL A 40 -4.05 27.71 -22.03
CA VAL A 40 -4.39 27.31 -20.67
C VAL A 40 -4.22 25.80 -20.66
N SER A 41 -3.03 25.35 -20.30
CA SER A 41 -2.79 23.95 -19.98
C SER A 41 -3.62 23.67 -18.73
N THR A 42 -4.87 23.25 -18.92
CA THR A 42 -5.65 22.62 -17.87
C THR A 42 -4.98 21.29 -17.57
N SER A 43 -3.98 21.34 -16.71
CA SER A 43 -3.47 20.18 -16.01
C SER A 43 -4.66 19.61 -15.24
N SER A 44 -5.37 18.67 -15.85
CA SER A 44 -6.33 17.85 -15.15
C SER A 44 -5.49 17.04 -14.14
N ASN A 45 -5.37 17.56 -12.93
CA ASN A 45 -4.83 16.84 -11.80
C ASN A 45 -5.70 15.60 -11.60
N ARG A 46 -5.30 14.49 -12.21
CA ARG A 46 -5.84 13.16 -11.94
C ARG A 46 -5.31 12.70 -10.59
N SER A 47 -5.71 13.46 -9.56
CA SER A 47 -5.38 13.12 -8.19
C SER A 47 -6.23 11.92 -7.78
N TYR A 48 -5.58 10.90 -7.24
CA TYR A 48 -6.28 9.83 -6.54
C TYR A 48 -7.11 10.42 -5.39
N HIS A 49 -8.22 9.74 -5.05
CA HIS A 49 -8.96 10.10 -3.85
C HIS A 49 -8.06 10.06 -2.61
N LYS A 50 -8.32 10.95 -1.65
CA LYS A 50 -7.51 11.08 -0.43
C LYS A 50 -7.31 9.75 0.31
N ASN A 51 -8.32 8.86 0.30
CA ASN A 51 -8.21 7.56 0.95
C ASN A 51 -7.17 6.65 0.25
N VAL A 52 -7.10 6.70 -1.10
CA VAL A 52 -6.06 5.96 -1.85
C VAL A 52 -4.67 6.48 -1.49
N VAL A 53 -4.52 7.81 -1.45
CA VAL A 53 -3.24 8.46 -1.12
C VAL A 53 -2.81 8.09 0.30
N ASP A 54 -3.72 8.16 1.27
CA ASP A 54 -3.43 7.83 2.68
C ASP A 54 -2.98 6.36 2.84
N HIS A 55 -3.72 5.41 2.26
CA HIS A 55 -3.36 3.99 2.31
C HIS A 55 -2.14 3.62 1.47
N TYR A 56 -1.80 4.41 0.46
CA TYR A 56 -0.59 4.24 -0.34
C TYR A 56 0.65 4.81 0.36
N GLU A 57 0.57 6.02 0.91
CA GLU A 57 1.69 6.67 1.58
C GLU A 57 1.98 6.08 2.97
N LYS A 58 0.92 5.66 3.67
CA LYS A 58 0.98 5.07 5.01
C LYS A 58 0.26 3.72 5.04
N PRO A 59 0.74 2.71 4.31
CA PRO A 59 0.08 1.42 4.26
C PRO A 59 0.10 0.74 5.63
N ARG A 60 -1.05 0.20 6.06
CA ARG A 60 -1.21 -0.50 7.32
C ARG A 60 -0.88 -1.97 7.13
N ASN A 61 -0.35 -2.59 8.19
CA ASN A 61 -0.13 -4.03 8.24
C ASN A 61 0.79 -4.59 7.13
N VAL A 62 1.78 -3.82 6.70
CA VAL A 62 2.79 -4.31 5.74
C VAL A 62 3.69 -5.32 6.45
N GLY A 63 3.80 -6.54 5.90
CA GLY A 63 4.65 -7.55 6.52
C GLY A 63 4.47 -8.94 5.93
N ALA A 64 4.95 -9.93 6.66
CA ALA A 64 4.73 -11.33 6.35
C ALA A 64 4.82 -12.18 7.63
N PHE A 65 3.93 -13.16 7.74
CA PHE A 65 3.99 -14.22 8.74
C PHE A 65 4.68 -15.47 8.19
N ASP A 66 5.06 -16.39 9.08
CA ASP A 66 5.60 -17.67 8.65
C ASP A 66 4.49 -18.52 7.99
N LYS A 67 4.76 -18.94 6.77
CA LYS A 67 3.84 -19.82 6.01
C LYS A 67 3.64 -21.20 6.63
N LYS A 68 4.59 -21.65 7.46
CA LYS A 68 4.56 -22.98 8.07
C LYS A 68 3.66 -23.05 9.30
N ASP A 69 3.28 -21.90 9.84
CA ASP A 69 2.36 -21.83 10.96
C ASP A 69 0.97 -22.32 10.52
N ALA A 70 0.43 -23.31 11.27
CA ALA A 70 -0.88 -23.90 10.99
C ALA A 70 -2.02 -22.88 11.13
N ASN A 71 -1.82 -21.85 11.97
CA ASN A 71 -2.79 -20.80 12.23
C ASN A 71 -2.66 -19.61 11.27
N VAL A 72 -1.74 -19.69 10.29
CA VAL A 72 -1.54 -18.65 9.29
C VAL A 72 -2.04 -19.10 7.93
N GLY A 73 -3.08 -18.42 7.45
CA GLY A 73 -3.58 -18.54 6.08
C GLY A 73 -2.84 -17.58 5.13
N THR A 74 -2.51 -18.05 3.94
CA THR A 74 -1.82 -17.25 2.92
C THR A 74 -2.60 -17.25 1.62
N GLY A 75 -3.08 -16.10 1.20
CA GLY A 75 -3.63 -15.85 -0.12
C GLY A 75 -2.58 -15.18 -1.02
N LEU A 76 -2.24 -15.81 -2.13
CA LEU A 76 -1.38 -15.24 -3.17
C LEU A 76 -2.15 -15.19 -4.47
N VAL A 77 -2.41 -14.02 -4.96
CA VAL A 77 -3.19 -13.77 -6.17
C VAL A 77 -2.48 -12.78 -7.07
N GLY A 78 -2.76 -12.86 -8.37
CA GLY A 78 -2.17 -11.97 -9.36
C GLY A 78 -3.16 -11.59 -10.45
N ALA A 79 -3.02 -10.38 -10.99
CA ALA A 79 -3.73 -9.91 -12.17
C ALA A 79 -2.75 -9.78 -13.33
N PRO A 80 -2.61 -10.79 -14.21
CA PRO A 80 -1.64 -10.76 -15.31
C PRO A 80 -1.80 -9.55 -16.24
N ALA A 81 -3.03 -9.07 -16.42
CA ALA A 81 -3.34 -7.90 -17.26
C ALA A 81 -2.71 -6.60 -16.76
N CYS A 82 -2.44 -6.49 -15.45
CA CYS A 82 -1.90 -5.28 -14.82
C CYS A 82 -0.50 -5.49 -14.25
N GLY A 83 -0.01 -6.75 -14.18
CA GLY A 83 1.23 -7.09 -13.51
C GLY A 83 1.18 -6.95 -11.99
N ASP A 84 0.00 -6.74 -11.42
CA ASP A 84 -0.17 -6.62 -9.97
C ASP A 84 -0.18 -8.02 -9.33
N VAL A 85 0.53 -8.18 -8.22
CA VAL A 85 0.54 -9.40 -7.40
C VAL A 85 0.33 -9.01 -5.94
N MET A 86 -0.61 -9.70 -5.29
CA MET A 86 -0.94 -9.47 -3.89
C MET A 86 -0.76 -10.76 -3.09
N LYS A 87 0.00 -10.67 -2.01
CA LYS A 87 0.07 -11.69 -0.97
C LYS A 87 -0.56 -11.12 0.30
N LEU A 88 -1.66 -11.70 0.73
CA LEU A 88 -2.32 -11.38 1.98
C LEU A 88 -2.21 -12.58 2.92
N GLN A 89 -1.89 -12.34 4.18
CA GLN A 89 -1.82 -13.38 5.21
C GLN A 89 -2.68 -12.96 6.40
N ILE A 90 -3.39 -13.94 6.93
CA ILE A 90 -4.20 -13.81 8.14
C ILE A 90 -3.71 -14.79 9.19
N ARG A 91 -3.73 -14.37 10.45
CA ARG A 91 -3.52 -15.26 11.60
C ARG A 91 -4.84 -15.45 12.30
N VAL A 92 -5.19 -16.70 12.56
CA VAL A 92 -6.48 -17.07 13.10
C VAL A 92 -6.26 -17.78 14.44
N ASP A 93 -7.11 -17.50 15.42
CA ASP A 93 -7.14 -18.21 16.69
C ASP A 93 -7.90 -19.56 16.58
N ASP A 94 -8.00 -20.27 17.69
CA ASP A 94 -8.67 -21.58 17.75
C ASP A 94 -10.20 -21.46 17.58
N ASP A 95 -10.75 -20.27 17.82
CA ASP A 95 -12.18 -19.96 17.67
C ASP A 95 -12.53 -19.52 16.24
N GLY A 96 -11.55 -19.35 15.36
CA GLY A 96 -11.75 -18.93 13.99
C GLY A 96 -11.77 -17.40 13.79
N ASN A 97 -11.37 -16.61 14.80
CA ASN A 97 -11.28 -15.17 14.66
C ASN A 97 -9.91 -14.75 14.13
N ILE A 98 -9.89 -13.77 13.27
CA ILE A 98 -8.66 -13.22 12.69
C ILE A 98 -8.04 -12.25 13.69
N THR A 99 -6.98 -12.69 14.37
CA THR A 99 -6.29 -11.91 15.39
C THR A 99 -5.36 -10.87 14.77
N ASP A 100 -4.75 -11.22 13.64
CA ASP A 100 -3.84 -10.33 12.93
C ASP A 100 -3.83 -10.60 11.42
N SER A 101 -3.39 -9.61 10.66
CA SER A 101 -3.33 -9.68 9.21
C SER A 101 -2.15 -8.88 8.68
N CYS A 102 -1.55 -9.31 7.59
CA CYS A 102 -0.51 -8.54 6.91
C CYS A 102 -0.53 -8.78 5.41
N PHE A 103 0.14 -7.90 4.68
CA PHE A 103 0.25 -8.04 3.24
C PHE A 103 1.62 -7.65 2.69
N LYS A 104 1.90 -8.17 1.50
CA LYS A 104 2.93 -7.70 0.59
C LYS A 104 2.34 -7.63 -0.81
N THR A 105 2.38 -6.47 -1.41
CA THR A 105 1.84 -6.24 -2.76
C THR A 105 2.92 -5.66 -3.65
N PHE A 106 3.02 -6.21 -4.85
CA PHE A 106 3.76 -5.63 -5.96
C PHE A 106 2.75 -5.18 -6.99
N GLY A 107 2.69 -3.86 -7.26
CA GLY A 107 1.69 -3.32 -8.16
C GLY A 107 1.51 -1.81 -8.05
N CYS A 108 0.41 -1.32 -8.59
CA CYS A 108 0.09 0.11 -8.59
C CYS A 108 -0.36 0.62 -7.21
N GLY A 109 -0.38 1.94 -7.03
CA GLY A 109 -0.81 2.56 -5.77
C GLY A 109 -2.22 2.15 -5.32
N SER A 110 -3.14 1.91 -6.27
CA SER A 110 -4.49 1.41 -5.94
C SER A 110 -4.46 -0.03 -5.42
N ALA A 111 -3.55 -0.88 -5.92
CA ALA A 111 -3.39 -2.25 -5.42
C ALA A 111 -2.83 -2.26 -3.99
N ILE A 112 -1.85 -1.40 -3.70
CA ILE A 112 -1.30 -1.22 -2.34
C ILE A 112 -2.39 -0.71 -1.40
N ALA A 113 -3.15 0.31 -1.82
CA ALA A 113 -4.24 0.86 -1.01
C ALA A 113 -5.34 -0.18 -0.74
N SER A 114 -5.74 -0.96 -1.76
CA SER A 114 -6.74 -2.02 -1.59
C SER A 114 -6.27 -3.12 -0.63
N SER A 115 -4.98 -3.50 -0.69
CA SER A 115 -4.38 -4.46 0.25
C SER A 115 -4.38 -3.94 1.68
N SER A 116 -4.02 -2.67 1.86
CA SER A 116 -4.00 -2.00 3.17
C SER A 116 -5.39 -1.97 3.80
N VAL A 117 -6.43 -1.55 3.05
CA VAL A 117 -7.83 -1.56 3.51
C VAL A 117 -8.29 -2.98 3.83
N ALA A 118 -8.02 -3.95 2.96
CA ALA A 118 -8.40 -5.35 3.16
C ALA A 118 -7.87 -5.90 4.49
N THR A 119 -6.59 -5.63 4.81
CA THR A 119 -6.00 -6.09 6.07
C THR A 119 -6.58 -5.41 7.31
N GLU A 120 -7.00 -4.13 7.21
CA GLU A 120 -7.69 -3.49 8.32
C GLU A 120 -9.07 -4.10 8.56
N TRP A 121 -9.81 -4.35 7.49
CA TRP A 121 -11.19 -4.82 7.60
C TRP A 121 -11.32 -6.27 8.06
N VAL A 122 -10.40 -7.15 7.67
CA VAL A 122 -10.45 -8.55 8.10
C VAL A 122 -10.00 -8.74 9.55
N LYS A 123 -9.25 -7.82 10.10
CA LYS A 123 -8.74 -7.92 11.47
C LYS A 123 -9.87 -7.81 12.49
N GLY A 124 -9.94 -8.79 13.39
CA GLY A 124 -10.99 -8.88 14.42
C GLY A 124 -12.30 -9.51 13.93
N GLN A 125 -12.41 -9.91 12.66
CA GLN A 125 -13.57 -10.60 12.13
C GLN A 125 -13.38 -12.12 12.19
N HIS A 126 -14.50 -12.86 12.20
CA HIS A 126 -14.49 -14.31 12.00
C HIS A 126 -14.16 -14.64 10.53
N VAL A 127 -13.46 -15.75 10.28
CA VAL A 127 -13.03 -16.16 8.92
C VAL A 127 -14.19 -16.27 7.92
N ASP A 128 -15.39 -16.64 8.37
CA ASP A 128 -16.55 -16.72 7.51
C ASP A 128 -17.12 -15.35 7.14
N GLU A 129 -17.07 -14.38 8.06
CA GLU A 129 -17.48 -13.00 7.83
C GLU A 129 -16.50 -12.31 6.90
N ALA A 130 -15.20 -12.53 7.09
CA ALA A 130 -14.15 -11.96 6.24
C ALA A 130 -14.34 -12.34 4.75
N THR A 131 -14.89 -13.52 4.45
CA THR A 131 -15.18 -13.94 3.07
C THR A 131 -16.34 -13.20 2.43
N GLN A 132 -17.19 -12.51 3.21
CA GLN A 132 -18.31 -11.72 2.71
C GLN A 132 -17.91 -10.32 2.25
N ILE A 133 -16.69 -9.87 2.56
CA ILE A 133 -16.16 -8.58 2.11
C ILE A 133 -16.10 -8.58 0.58
N LYS A 134 -16.84 -7.64 -0.03
CA LYS A 134 -16.93 -7.53 -1.49
C LYS A 134 -15.96 -6.50 -2.03
N ASN A 135 -15.47 -6.76 -3.22
CA ASN A 135 -14.62 -5.82 -3.96
C ASN A 135 -15.27 -4.44 -4.12
N SER A 136 -16.60 -4.40 -4.30
CA SER A 136 -17.37 -3.16 -4.44
C SER A 136 -17.27 -2.26 -3.19
N GLU A 137 -17.22 -2.84 -1.99
CA GLU A 137 -17.09 -2.10 -0.74
C GLU A 137 -15.70 -1.46 -0.63
N ILE A 138 -14.65 -2.23 -0.94
CA ILE A 138 -13.27 -1.72 -0.99
C ILE A 138 -13.14 -0.62 -2.05
N ALA A 139 -13.70 -0.85 -3.25
CA ALA A 139 -13.67 0.11 -4.34
C ALA A 139 -14.39 1.41 -3.99
N ASN A 140 -15.55 1.32 -3.34
CA ASN A 140 -16.33 2.48 -2.90
C ASN A 140 -15.61 3.26 -1.79
N HIS A 141 -15.04 2.57 -0.80
CA HIS A 141 -14.28 3.19 0.28
C HIS A 141 -13.08 3.99 -0.24
N LEU A 142 -12.37 3.42 -1.21
CA LEU A 142 -11.22 4.06 -1.86
C LEU A 142 -11.63 5.02 -2.98
N ASN A 143 -12.91 5.04 -3.37
CA ASN A 143 -13.41 5.79 -4.53
C ASN A 143 -12.57 5.50 -5.79
N LEU A 144 -12.39 4.20 -6.08
CA LEU A 144 -11.59 3.77 -7.21
C LEU A 144 -12.30 4.05 -8.55
N PRO A 145 -11.59 4.57 -9.55
CA PRO A 145 -12.16 4.72 -10.88
C PRO A 145 -12.39 3.33 -11.51
N PRO A 146 -13.34 3.18 -12.46
CA PRO A 146 -13.71 1.91 -13.08
C PRO A 146 -12.51 1.11 -13.62
N VAL A 147 -11.51 1.80 -14.17
CA VAL A 147 -10.28 1.19 -14.71
C VAL A 147 -9.37 0.56 -13.64
N LYS A 148 -9.65 0.80 -12.36
CA LYS A 148 -8.87 0.28 -11.21
C LYS A 148 -9.65 -0.69 -10.32
N LEU A 149 -10.85 -1.09 -10.72
CA LEU A 149 -11.67 -2.05 -9.96
C LEU A 149 -11.00 -3.42 -9.82
N HIS A 150 -10.14 -3.82 -10.76
CA HIS A 150 -9.38 -5.06 -10.64
C HIS A 150 -8.48 -5.09 -9.39
N CYS A 151 -8.02 -3.93 -8.87
CA CYS A 151 -7.22 -3.89 -7.64
C CYS A 151 -8.06 -4.27 -6.40
N SER A 152 -9.34 -3.89 -6.36
CA SER A 152 -10.25 -4.32 -5.28
C SER A 152 -10.66 -5.78 -5.44
N MET A 153 -10.78 -6.29 -6.68
CA MET A 153 -11.04 -7.72 -6.93
C MET A 153 -9.90 -8.59 -6.44
N LEU A 154 -8.63 -8.18 -6.68
CA LEU A 154 -7.47 -8.87 -6.13
C LEU A 154 -7.52 -8.95 -4.60
N ALA A 155 -7.96 -7.91 -3.92
CA ALA A 155 -8.05 -7.91 -2.46
C ALA A 155 -9.11 -8.90 -1.96
N GLU A 156 -10.28 -8.95 -2.59
CA GLU A 156 -11.33 -9.93 -2.30
C GLU A 156 -10.82 -11.37 -2.53
N ASP A 157 -10.20 -11.63 -3.66
CA ASP A 157 -9.67 -12.95 -4.01
C ASP A 157 -8.55 -13.37 -3.05
N ALA A 158 -7.70 -12.43 -2.62
CA ALA A 158 -6.64 -12.70 -1.65
C ALA A 158 -7.20 -13.08 -0.28
N ILE A 159 -8.26 -12.40 0.19
CA ILE A 159 -8.95 -12.77 1.45
C ILE A 159 -9.50 -14.18 1.34
N LYS A 160 -10.26 -14.50 0.28
CA LYS A 160 -10.84 -15.82 0.07
C LYS A 160 -9.78 -16.93 0.00
N ALA A 161 -8.68 -16.67 -0.71
CA ALA A 161 -7.57 -17.60 -0.81
C ALA A 161 -6.88 -17.83 0.55
N ALA A 162 -6.69 -16.78 1.36
CA ALA A 162 -6.09 -16.88 2.68
C ALA A 162 -6.98 -17.67 3.65
N VAL A 163 -8.28 -17.43 3.65
CA VAL A 163 -9.26 -18.20 4.46
C VAL A 163 -9.29 -19.66 4.06
N LYS A 164 -9.26 -19.94 2.76
CA LYS A 164 -9.21 -21.34 2.28
C LYS A 164 -7.93 -22.04 2.75
N ASP A 165 -6.76 -21.39 2.62
CA ASP A 165 -5.48 -21.98 3.03
C ASP A 165 -5.43 -22.32 4.53
N VAL A 166 -5.96 -21.43 5.41
CA VAL A 166 -6.00 -21.71 6.84
C VAL A 166 -6.96 -22.86 7.18
N LYS A 167 -8.14 -22.91 6.55
CA LYS A 167 -9.09 -24.03 6.75
C LYS A 167 -8.51 -25.37 6.31
N ASP A 168 -7.83 -25.40 5.16
CA ASP A 168 -7.17 -26.59 4.64
C ASP A 168 -6.02 -27.07 5.57
N LYS A 169 -5.26 -26.14 6.15
CA LYS A 169 -4.19 -26.45 7.11
C LYS A 169 -4.75 -26.98 8.44
N GLN A 170 -5.79 -26.36 8.96
CA GLN A 170 -6.45 -26.80 10.19
C GLN A 170 -7.11 -28.17 10.03
N ALA A 171 -7.73 -28.45 8.87
CA ALA A 171 -8.28 -29.75 8.56
C ALA A 171 -7.20 -30.85 8.58
N LYS A 172 -6.08 -30.60 7.88
CA LYS A 172 -4.93 -31.54 7.86
C LYS A 172 -4.30 -31.73 9.24
N ALA A 173 -4.23 -30.69 10.05
CA ALA A 173 -3.71 -30.79 11.42
C ALA A 173 -4.63 -31.63 12.31
N LYS A 174 -5.97 -31.52 12.18
CA LYS A 174 -6.94 -32.34 12.88
C LYS A 174 -6.89 -33.80 12.47
N GLU A 175 -6.76 -34.07 11.17
CA GLU A 175 -6.61 -35.46 10.64
C GLU A 175 -5.32 -36.11 11.16
N ALA A 176 -4.20 -35.37 11.16
CA ALA A 176 -2.92 -35.86 11.69
C ALA A 176 -2.96 -36.14 13.21
N ALA A 177 -3.76 -35.39 13.96
CA ALA A 177 -3.99 -35.63 15.40
C ALA A 177 -4.92 -36.81 15.69
N ALA A 178 -5.91 -37.04 14.82
CA ALA A 178 -6.88 -38.15 14.97
C ALA A 178 -6.31 -39.51 14.53
N GLY A 179 -5.26 -39.51 13.70
CA GLY A 179 -4.61 -40.74 13.21
C GLY A 179 -3.47 -41.30 14.10
N LYS A 180 -3.29 -40.77 15.31
CA LYS A 180 -2.26 -41.18 16.27
C LYS A 180 -2.87 -41.83 17.52
#